data_ae92000f8ef26e852e18f51240b703fb
#
_entry.id   ae92000f8ef26e852e18f51240b703fb
#
_cell.length_a   1.000
_cell.length_b   1.000
_cell.length_c   1.000
_cell.angle_alpha   90.00
_cell.angle_beta   90.00
_cell.angle_gamma   90.00
#
_symmetry.space_group_name_H-M   'P 1'
#
loop_
_entity.id
_entity.type
_entity.pdbx_description
1 polymer ?
#
loop_
_entity_poly.entity_id
_entity_poly.type
_entity_poly.pdbx_seq_one_letter_code
_entity_poly.pdbx_strand_id
1 'polypeptide(L)'
;MWSFFKKQPPIRSLIGEGTVLHGEVRFEDGLRIDGEVHGDVTAIGDNQTLLVISEKARVHGKVKGGHVIINGAVVGPVECDGLLELQPKARIQGDVHYGTIEMH
;
A
#
# COMPACT_ATOMS: atom_id res chain seq x y z
N MET A 1 12.90 -15.83 23.67
CA MET A 1 11.70 -15.74 22.85
C MET A 1 11.53 -14.38 22.27
N TRP A 2 11.79 -14.28 21.08
CA TRP A 2 11.77 -13.01 20.39
C TRP A 2 10.37 -12.59 19.94
N SER A 3 9.41 -13.45 20.09
CA SER A 3 8.09 -13.25 19.52
C SER A 3 7.23 -12.21 20.22
N PHE A 4 7.80 -11.49 21.16
CA PHE A 4 7.09 -10.37 21.76
C PHE A 4 6.87 -9.23 20.78
N PHE A 5 7.64 -9.19 19.72
CA PHE A 5 7.54 -8.12 18.74
C PHE A 5 6.82 -8.62 17.52
N LYS A 6 5.80 -7.88 17.11
CA LYS A 6 5.21 -8.12 15.82
C LYS A 6 6.17 -7.63 14.76
N LYS A 7 6.59 -8.54 13.92
CA LYS A 7 7.36 -8.16 12.74
C LYS A 7 6.41 -7.74 11.64
N GLN A 8 6.80 -6.71 10.91
CA GLN A 8 6.10 -6.40 9.70
C GLN A 8 6.35 -7.51 8.69
N PRO A 9 5.36 -7.80 7.82
CA PRO A 9 5.57 -8.77 6.76
C PRO A 9 6.73 -8.35 5.87
N PRO A 10 7.50 -9.29 5.36
CA PRO A 10 8.57 -8.96 4.43
C PRO A 10 7.98 -8.45 3.12
N ILE A 11 8.72 -7.56 2.45
CA ILE A 11 8.38 -7.18 1.09
C ILE A 11 8.82 -8.34 0.20
N ARG A 12 7.86 -9.01 -0.40
CA ARG A 12 8.11 -10.16 -1.26
C ARG A 12 7.92 -9.85 -2.73
N SER A 13 7.24 -8.76 -3.04
CA SER A 13 6.92 -8.42 -4.40
C SER A 13 7.19 -6.96 -4.65
N LEU A 14 7.61 -6.65 -5.86
CA LEU A 14 7.96 -5.30 -6.25
C LEU A 14 7.42 -5.03 -7.65
N ILE A 15 6.67 -3.93 -7.78
CA ILE A 15 6.34 -3.38 -9.09
C ILE A 15 7.29 -2.21 -9.29
N GLY A 16 8.34 -2.47 -10.05
CA GLY A 16 9.46 -1.56 -10.16
C GLY A 16 9.18 -0.30 -10.96
N GLU A 17 10.03 0.69 -10.78
CA GLU A 17 9.96 1.94 -11.53
C GLU A 17 10.05 1.64 -13.03
N GLY A 18 9.19 2.30 -13.81
CA GLY A 18 9.14 2.06 -15.26
C GLY A 18 8.16 0.95 -15.66
N THR A 19 7.62 0.22 -14.69
CA THR A 19 6.62 -0.80 -14.99
C THR A 19 5.23 -0.18 -14.94
N VAL A 20 4.44 -0.46 -15.96
CA VAL A 20 3.03 -0.04 -16.03
C VAL A 20 2.19 -1.31 -16.09
N LEU A 21 1.31 -1.46 -15.13
CA LEU A 21 0.49 -2.64 -15.01
C LEU A 21 -0.99 -2.25 -15.12
N HIS A 22 -1.73 -2.93 -15.99
CA HIS A 22 -3.16 -2.72 -16.14
C HIS A 22 -3.89 -3.95 -15.60
N GLY A 23 -4.79 -3.72 -14.65
CA GLY A 23 -5.57 -4.78 -14.04
C GLY A 23 -5.48 -4.76 -12.54
N GLU A 24 -6.19 -5.69 -11.90
CA GLU A 24 -6.20 -5.81 -10.46
C GLU A 24 -4.95 -6.53 -9.98
N VAL A 25 -4.36 -6.00 -8.91
CA VAL A 25 -3.22 -6.60 -8.23
C VAL A 25 -3.69 -7.10 -6.88
N ARG A 26 -3.51 -8.38 -6.62
CA ARG A 26 -3.76 -8.97 -5.32
C ARG A 26 -2.44 -9.46 -4.75
N PHE A 27 -2.23 -9.20 -3.47
CA PHE A 27 -0.97 -9.61 -2.86
C PHE A 27 -1.18 -10.12 -1.45
N GLU A 28 -0.26 -10.98 -1.04
CA GLU A 28 -0.13 -11.40 0.35
C GLU A 28 1.17 -10.85 0.88
N ASP A 29 1.28 -10.81 2.21
CA ASP A 29 2.48 -10.35 2.92
C ASP A 29 2.83 -8.91 2.56
N GLY A 30 3.86 -8.68 1.76
CA GLY A 30 4.30 -7.33 1.47
C GLY A 30 4.49 -7.05 -0.01
N LEU A 31 4.01 -5.89 -0.44
CA LEU A 31 4.17 -5.41 -1.82
C LEU A 31 4.69 -3.99 -1.79
N ARG A 32 5.71 -3.72 -2.59
CA ARG A 32 6.19 -2.37 -2.81
C ARG A 32 5.93 -1.95 -4.26
N ILE A 33 5.39 -0.77 -4.43
CA ILE A 33 5.11 -0.22 -5.76
C ILE A 33 5.97 1.02 -5.97
N ASP A 34 6.82 0.97 -6.99
CA ASP A 34 7.59 2.11 -7.46
C ASP A 34 7.15 2.54 -8.85
N GLY A 35 6.33 1.73 -9.50
CA GLY A 35 5.83 1.96 -10.85
C GLY A 35 4.39 2.46 -10.85
N GLU A 36 3.68 2.12 -11.91
CA GLU A 36 2.33 2.61 -12.14
C GLU A 36 1.36 1.44 -12.27
N VAL A 37 0.21 1.55 -11.60
CA VAL A 37 -0.84 0.54 -11.64
C VAL A 37 -2.15 1.21 -12.03
N HIS A 38 -2.79 0.70 -13.07
CA HIS A 38 -4.13 1.10 -13.48
C HIS A 38 -5.08 -0.04 -13.11
N GLY A 39 -5.61 0.02 -11.91
CA GLY A 39 -6.48 -1.00 -11.35
C GLY A 39 -6.38 -0.99 -9.83
N ASP A 40 -7.14 -1.87 -9.21
CA ASP A 40 -7.19 -1.95 -7.75
C ASP A 40 -5.99 -2.73 -7.23
N VAL A 41 -5.53 -2.33 -6.06
CA VAL A 41 -4.46 -3.04 -5.35
C VAL A 41 -5.05 -3.51 -4.02
N THR A 42 -5.14 -4.81 -3.85
CA THR A 42 -5.87 -5.40 -2.75
C THR A 42 -5.03 -6.44 -2.02
N ALA A 43 -4.86 -6.24 -0.72
CA ALA A 43 -4.25 -7.23 0.14
C ALA A 43 -5.24 -8.37 0.38
N ILE A 44 -4.76 -9.60 0.31
CA ILE A 44 -5.59 -10.78 0.52
C ILE A 44 -5.02 -11.63 1.65
N GLY A 45 -5.85 -12.54 2.17
CA GLY A 45 -5.43 -13.43 3.25
C GLY A 45 -5.75 -12.86 4.62
N ASP A 46 -5.55 -13.68 5.63
CA ASP A 46 -5.86 -13.34 7.02
C ASP A 46 -4.66 -12.81 7.79
N ASN A 47 -3.50 -12.81 7.16
CA ASN A 47 -2.26 -12.38 7.81
C ASN A 47 -2.08 -10.88 7.70
N GLN A 48 -1.17 -10.36 8.48
CA GLN A 48 -0.78 -8.97 8.37
C GLN A 48 -0.20 -8.72 6.98
N THR A 49 -0.55 -7.58 6.41
CA THR A 49 -0.03 -7.19 5.10
C THR A 49 0.61 -5.83 5.20
N LEU A 50 1.58 -5.59 4.32
CA LEU A 50 2.26 -4.31 4.22
C LEU A 50 2.28 -3.88 2.76
N LEU A 51 1.75 -2.70 2.50
CA LEU A 51 1.78 -2.11 1.16
C LEU A 51 2.56 -0.80 1.24
N VAL A 52 3.58 -0.68 0.40
CA VAL A 52 4.39 0.54 0.32
C VAL A 52 4.21 1.14 -1.06
N ILE A 53 3.67 2.35 -1.11
CA ILE A 53 3.51 3.11 -2.35
C ILE A 53 4.54 4.23 -2.32
N SER A 54 5.61 4.05 -3.08
CA SER A 54 6.78 4.91 -3.03
C SER A 54 6.54 6.23 -3.74
N GLU A 55 7.49 7.14 -3.59
CA GLU A 55 7.36 8.52 -4.07
C GLU A 55 7.03 8.61 -5.56
N LYS A 56 7.60 7.72 -6.37
CA LYS A 56 7.40 7.74 -7.82
C LYS A 56 6.22 6.90 -8.27
N ALA A 57 5.57 6.21 -7.35
CA ALA A 57 4.48 5.32 -7.70
C ALA A 57 3.20 6.09 -8.01
N ARG A 58 2.39 5.52 -8.88
CA ARG A 58 1.07 6.03 -9.20
C ARG A 58 0.09 4.87 -9.26
N VAL A 59 -0.98 4.96 -8.48
CA VAL A 59 -2.03 3.95 -8.49
C VAL A 59 -3.34 4.62 -8.85
N HIS A 60 -3.95 4.14 -9.91
CA HIS A 60 -5.28 4.60 -10.35
C HIS A 60 -6.27 3.49 -10.07
N GLY A 61 -6.84 3.53 -8.87
CA GLY A 61 -7.78 2.52 -8.42
C GLY A 61 -7.83 2.48 -6.91
N LYS A 62 -8.60 1.54 -6.38
CA LYS A 62 -8.78 1.37 -4.96
C LYS A 62 -7.57 0.68 -4.35
N VAL A 63 -7.15 1.17 -3.20
CA VAL A 63 -6.06 0.57 -2.43
C VAL A 63 -6.63 0.01 -1.14
N LYS A 64 -6.38 -1.27 -0.89
CA LYS A 64 -6.85 -1.91 0.33
C LYS A 64 -5.73 -2.74 0.96
N GLY A 65 -5.48 -2.51 2.24
CA GLY A 65 -4.44 -3.25 2.94
C GLY A 65 -4.54 -3.10 4.45
N GLY A 66 -3.71 -3.86 5.15
CA GLY A 66 -3.66 -3.83 6.61
C GLY A 66 -2.80 -2.68 7.12
N HIS A 67 -1.54 -2.65 6.70
CA HIS A 67 -0.62 -1.54 6.98
C HIS A 67 -0.23 -0.95 5.63
N VAL A 68 -0.51 0.33 5.43
CA VAL A 68 -0.27 0.99 4.16
C VAL A 68 0.58 2.23 4.37
N ILE A 69 1.68 2.32 3.65
CA ILE A 69 2.59 3.47 3.69
C ILE A 69 2.54 4.14 2.33
N ILE A 70 2.14 5.40 2.28
CA ILE A 70 1.97 6.12 1.02
C ILE A 70 2.89 7.32 0.97
N ASN A 71 3.73 7.36 -0.06
CA ASN A 71 4.55 8.53 -0.38
C ASN A 71 4.39 8.93 -1.84
N GLY A 72 3.48 8.30 -2.54
CA GLY A 72 3.23 8.56 -3.96
C GLY A 72 1.81 9.01 -4.21
N ALA A 73 1.35 8.82 -5.44
CA ALA A 73 0.03 9.27 -5.86
C ALA A 73 -0.96 8.11 -5.90
N VAL A 74 -2.13 8.34 -5.32
CA VAL A 74 -3.24 7.39 -5.38
C VAL A 74 -4.48 8.15 -5.84
N VAL A 75 -5.06 7.73 -6.94
CA VAL A 75 -6.33 8.27 -7.43
C VAL A 75 -7.37 7.18 -7.25
N GLY A 76 -8.10 7.27 -6.16
CA GLY A 76 -9.09 6.27 -5.79
C GLY A 76 -9.19 6.16 -4.27
N PRO A 77 -10.16 5.39 -3.78
CA PRO A 77 -10.34 5.26 -2.34
C PRO A 77 -9.22 4.43 -1.72
N VAL A 78 -8.87 4.76 -0.49
CA VAL A 78 -7.90 4.02 0.31
C VAL A 78 -8.62 3.43 1.50
N GLU A 79 -8.54 2.11 1.65
CA GLU A 79 -9.09 1.41 2.80
C GLU A 79 -7.97 0.70 3.53
N CYS A 80 -7.66 1.17 4.71
CA CYS A 80 -6.59 0.62 5.52
C CYS A 80 -7.19 0.10 6.83
N ASP A 81 -7.09 -1.20 7.06
CA ASP A 81 -7.70 -1.80 8.25
C ASP A 81 -6.92 -1.46 9.52
N GLY A 82 -5.63 -1.25 9.42
CA GLY A 82 -4.77 -0.95 10.55
C GLY A 82 -4.16 0.43 10.46
N LEU A 83 -2.84 0.49 10.35
CA LEU A 83 -2.09 1.74 10.35
C LEU A 83 -1.88 2.26 8.94
N LEU A 84 -2.30 3.50 8.72
CA LEU A 84 -2.02 4.22 7.49
C LEU A 84 -0.95 5.27 7.79
N GLU A 85 0.19 5.19 7.10
CA GLU A 85 1.25 6.18 7.23
C GLU A 85 1.33 7.00 5.95
N LEU A 86 1.23 8.31 6.10
CA LEU A 86 1.35 9.24 4.98
C LEU A 86 2.67 9.96 5.09
N GLN A 87 3.50 9.78 4.09
CA GLN A 87 4.81 10.42 3.97
C GLN A 87 4.64 11.80 3.32
N PRO A 88 5.67 12.66 3.37
CA PRO A 88 5.50 14.05 2.94
C PRO A 88 5.05 14.25 1.49
N LYS A 89 5.32 13.31 0.61
CA LYS A 89 4.95 13.45 -0.81
C LYS A 89 3.69 12.69 -1.20
N ALA A 90 2.96 12.18 -0.21
CA ALA A 90 1.71 11.48 -0.48
C ALA A 90 0.68 12.40 -1.10
N ARG A 91 0.01 11.93 -2.15
CA ARG A 91 -1.08 12.65 -2.81
C ARG A 91 -2.20 11.66 -3.05
N ILE A 92 -3.31 11.88 -2.38
CA ILE A 92 -4.46 10.98 -2.46
C ILE A 92 -5.67 11.77 -2.94
N GLN A 93 -6.30 11.29 -4.01
CA GLN A 93 -7.57 11.82 -4.48
C GLN A 93 -8.60 10.73 -4.31
N GLY A 94 -9.44 10.87 -3.29
CA GLY A 94 -10.47 9.89 -2.97
C GLY A 94 -10.68 9.81 -1.47
N ASP A 95 -11.67 9.03 -1.08
CA ASP A 95 -11.97 8.83 0.32
C ASP A 95 -10.89 7.97 0.99
N VAL A 96 -10.62 8.25 2.26
CA VAL A 96 -9.61 7.54 3.01
C VAL A 96 -10.23 7.01 4.29
N HIS A 97 -10.17 5.70 4.46
CA HIS A 97 -10.62 5.02 5.67
C HIS A 97 -9.44 4.32 6.32
N TYR A 98 -9.31 4.43 7.63
CA TYR A 98 -8.17 3.86 8.33
C TYR A 98 -8.55 3.50 9.76
N GLY A 99 -7.78 2.59 10.34
CA GLY A 99 -7.87 2.33 11.77
C GLY A 99 -7.11 3.41 12.54
N THR A 100 -5.82 3.53 12.27
CA THR A 100 -4.94 4.56 12.85
C THR A 100 -4.21 5.25 11.73
N ILE A 101 -3.96 6.53 11.87
CA ILE A 101 -3.22 7.30 10.87
C ILE A 101 -2.01 7.99 11.51
N GLU A 102 -0.89 7.96 10.79
CA GLU A 102 0.30 8.73 11.12
C GLU A 102 0.68 9.57 9.91
N MET A 103 0.95 10.84 10.14
CA MET A 103 1.36 11.76 9.07
C MET A 103 2.75 12.27 9.39
N HIS A 104 3.60 12.24 8.40
CA HIS A 104 5.01 12.64 8.56
C HIS A 104 5.39 13.91 7.80
#